data_ffdafc9c8be14d5f25c6995a79616cec
#
_entry.id   ffdafc9c8be14d5f25c6995a79616cec
#
_cell.length_a   1.000
_cell.length_b   1.000
_cell.length_c   1.000
_cell.angle_alpha   90.00
_cell.angle_beta   90.00
_cell.angle_gamma   90.00
#
_symmetry.space_group_name_H-M   'P 1'
#
loop_
_entity.id
_entity.type
_entity.pdbx_description
1 polymer ?
#
loop_
_entity_poly.entity_id
_entity_poly.type
_entity_poly.pdbx_seq_one_letter_code
_entity_poly.pdbx_strand_id
1 'polypeptide(L)'
;MRVDKNLKAVFFGSIGTVAETSEIQRRSYNLAFNRLNIDCYWNVANYCEMLKVPGGKDRIRNFTIPNISEGDVDKIHNLKEEIYAELIEQEDVSRIEFVEVFHHSKASDIKVGLITTTSEKNINSLSKALEDKVNFNDFDIITTSKDCTNPKPNPEIYQNALRKIGVSPNEAIAIEDTQVNLGASLSANINSILYPGEYSNYSREVKPSFNLMEKIFQI
;
A
#
# COMPACT_ATOMS: atom_id res chain seq x y z
N MET A 1 5.40 -21.33 10.32
CA MET A 1 5.76 -21.51 8.90
C MET A 1 7.28 -21.40 8.84
N ARG A 2 8.00 -22.41 8.40
CA ARG A 2 9.47 -22.30 8.28
C ARG A 2 9.74 -21.35 7.11
N VAL A 3 10.50 -20.30 7.34
CA VAL A 3 11.08 -19.51 6.25
C VAL A 3 12.04 -20.42 5.51
N ASP A 4 11.80 -20.55 4.23
CA ASP A 4 12.59 -21.42 3.39
C ASP A 4 14.01 -20.86 3.27
N LYS A 5 15.02 -21.73 3.36
CA LYS A 5 16.44 -21.36 3.13
C LYS A 5 16.69 -20.78 1.72
N ASN A 6 15.63 -20.66 0.92
CA ASN A 6 15.64 -20.20 -0.46
C ASN A 6 14.92 -18.85 -0.67
N LEU A 7 14.68 -18.05 0.37
CA LEU A 7 14.05 -16.74 0.19
C LEU A 7 14.96 -15.82 -0.65
N LYS A 8 14.42 -15.37 -1.80
CA LYS A 8 15.12 -14.49 -2.74
C LYS A 8 14.48 -13.12 -2.89
N ALA A 9 13.23 -12.96 -2.46
CA ALA A 9 12.54 -11.68 -2.55
C ALA A 9 11.57 -11.45 -1.40
N VAL A 10 11.49 -10.20 -0.93
CA VAL A 10 10.44 -9.69 -0.04
C VAL A 10 9.69 -8.60 -0.78
N PHE A 11 8.37 -8.75 -0.88
CA PHE A 11 7.47 -7.79 -1.50
C PHE A 11 6.62 -7.07 -0.47
N PHE A 12 6.69 -5.75 -0.46
CA PHE A 12 5.74 -4.90 0.23
C PHE A 12 4.62 -4.56 -0.75
N GLY A 13 3.43 -5.06 -0.48
CA GLY A 13 2.35 -5.11 -1.46
C GLY A 13 1.55 -3.82 -1.62
N SER A 14 1.77 -2.83 -0.75
CA SER A 14 1.00 -1.59 -0.77
C SER A 14 1.74 -0.47 -0.07
N ILE A 15 1.28 0.77 -0.26
CA ILE A 15 1.78 1.91 0.53
C ILE A 15 1.59 1.65 2.03
N GLY A 16 0.46 1.10 2.44
CA GLY A 16 0.15 0.83 3.85
C GLY A 16 1.09 -0.19 4.53
N THR A 17 1.89 -0.95 3.77
CA THR A 17 2.92 -1.84 4.35
C THR A 17 4.23 -1.12 4.63
N VAL A 18 4.53 -0.03 3.93
CA VAL A 18 5.78 0.74 4.10
C VAL A 18 5.58 2.00 4.93
N ALA A 19 4.37 2.57 4.89
CA ALA A 19 4.01 3.78 5.61
C ALA A 19 2.56 3.72 6.09
N GLU A 20 2.28 4.24 7.28
CA GLU A 20 0.91 4.41 7.75
C GLU A 20 0.39 5.79 7.32
N THR A 21 -0.45 5.79 6.31
CA THR A 21 -0.94 7.02 5.68
C THR A 21 -2.46 7.16 5.72
N SER A 22 -3.17 6.25 6.37
CA SER A 22 -4.64 6.18 6.33
C SER A 22 -5.29 7.46 6.85
N GLU A 23 -4.80 8.02 7.96
CA GLU A 23 -5.31 9.26 8.53
C GLU A 23 -4.99 10.47 7.63
N ILE A 24 -3.77 10.55 7.09
CA ILE A 24 -3.39 11.61 6.16
C ILE A 24 -4.27 11.58 4.92
N GLN A 25 -4.54 10.40 4.36
CA GLN A 25 -5.43 10.22 3.23
C GLN A 25 -6.85 10.74 3.56
N ARG A 26 -7.41 10.35 4.72
CA ARG A 26 -8.73 10.81 5.16
C ARG A 26 -8.77 12.33 5.33
N ARG A 27 -7.79 12.91 6.00
CA ARG A 27 -7.67 14.35 6.19
C ARG A 27 -7.57 15.10 4.86
N SER A 28 -6.82 14.54 3.92
CA SER A 28 -6.67 15.13 2.58
C SER A 28 -8.00 15.20 1.84
N TYR A 29 -8.86 14.17 1.94
CA TYR A 29 -10.22 14.23 1.38
C TYR A 29 -11.06 15.31 2.04
N ASN A 30 -11.09 15.35 3.37
CA ASN A 30 -11.89 16.36 4.11
C ASN A 30 -11.43 17.78 3.82
N LEU A 31 -10.14 18.02 3.68
CA LEU A 31 -9.60 19.32 3.27
C LEU A 31 -9.96 19.66 1.83
N ALA A 32 -9.95 18.68 0.91
CA ALA A 32 -10.38 18.89 -0.47
C ALA A 32 -11.87 19.23 -0.53
N PHE A 33 -12.74 18.56 0.21
CA PHE A 33 -14.16 18.89 0.31
C PHE A 33 -14.36 20.32 0.82
N ASN A 34 -13.66 20.69 1.88
CA ASN A 34 -13.74 22.04 2.45
C ASN A 34 -13.32 23.11 1.44
N ARG A 35 -12.15 22.96 0.78
CA ARG A 35 -11.63 23.91 -0.21
C ARG A 35 -12.54 24.06 -1.43
N LEU A 36 -13.30 23.02 -1.77
CA LEU A 36 -14.25 23.00 -2.89
C LEU A 36 -15.68 23.37 -2.46
N ASN A 37 -15.92 23.75 -1.20
CA ASN A 37 -17.23 24.03 -0.63
C ASN A 37 -18.23 22.88 -0.82
N ILE A 38 -17.75 21.64 -0.70
CA ILE A 38 -18.60 20.44 -0.75
C ILE A 38 -19.00 20.10 0.69
N ASP A 39 -20.31 20.01 0.94
CA ASP A 39 -20.85 19.62 2.26
C ASP A 39 -20.72 18.10 2.47
N CYS A 40 -19.50 17.68 2.73
CA CYS A 40 -19.14 16.29 2.99
C CYS A 40 -18.01 16.20 3.99
N TYR A 41 -18.13 15.27 4.94
CA TYR A 41 -17.09 14.97 5.92
C TYR A 41 -17.00 13.48 6.21
N TRP A 42 -15.83 12.91 6.01
CA TRP A 42 -15.55 11.51 6.33
C TRP A 42 -14.89 11.39 7.71
N ASN A 43 -15.64 10.90 8.69
CA ASN A 43 -15.07 10.55 9.98
C ASN A 43 -14.28 9.22 9.91
N VAL A 44 -13.53 8.88 10.95
CA VAL A 44 -12.69 7.67 10.99
C VAL A 44 -13.50 6.40 10.74
N ALA A 45 -14.64 6.26 11.42
CA ALA A 45 -15.47 5.05 11.32
C ALA A 45 -15.98 4.83 9.88
N ASN A 46 -16.52 5.90 9.27
CA ASN A 46 -16.99 5.84 7.88
C ASN A 46 -15.83 5.54 6.92
N TYR A 47 -14.68 6.17 7.13
CA TYR A 47 -13.53 5.98 6.26
C TYR A 47 -12.99 4.55 6.32
N CYS A 48 -12.93 3.93 7.50
CA CYS A 48 -12.57 2.52 7.65
C CYS A 48 -13.50 1.60 6.83
N GLU A 49 -14.82 1.86 6.83
CA GLU A 49 -15.76 1.10 6.01
C GLU A 49 -15.52 1.30 4.50
N MET A 50 -15.21 2.53 4.09
CA MET A 50 -14.91 2.86 2.69
C MET A 50 -13.63 2.21 2.18
N LEU A 51 -12.67 1.90 3.06
CA LEU A 51 -11.41 1.22 2.69
C LEU A 51 -11.60 -0.25 2.29
N LYS A 52 -12.75 -0.84 2.56
CA LYS A 52 -13.10 -2.20 2.09
C LYS A 52 -13.19 -2.29 0.56
N VAL A 53 -13.43 -1.18 -0.10
CA VAL A 53 -13.51 -1.09 -1.57
C VAL A 53 -12.31 -0.27 -2.06
N PRO A 54 -11.45 -0.82 -2.92
CA PRO A 54 -10.32 -0.11 -3.48
C PRO A 54 -10.78 0.97 -4.48
N GLY A 55 -9.92 1.98 -4.69
CA GLY A 55 -10.17 3.03 -5.68
C GLY A 55 -10.58 4.37 -5.06
N GLY A 56 -9.70 5.38 -5.21
CA GLY A 56 -9.93 6.74 -4.65
C GLY A 56 -11.10 7.45 -5.31
N LYS A 57 -11.21 7.39 -6.63
CA LYS A 57 -12.32 8.02 -7.38
C LYS A 57 -13.66 7.31 -7.14
N ASP A 58 -13.67 5.98 -7.05
CA ASP A 58 -14.88 5.23 -6.73
C ASP A 58 -15.37 5.53 -5.32
N ARG A 59 -14.45 5.73 -4.38
CA ARG A 59 -14.79 6.18 -3.03
C ARG A 59 -15.47 7.56 -3.06
N ILE A 60 -14.97 8.51 -3.86
CA ILE A 60 -15.62 9.81 -4.03
C ILE A 60 -17.02 9.65 -4.63
N ARG A 61 -17.20 8.86 -5.71
CA ARG A 61 -18.50 8.63 -6.34
C ARG A 61 -19.54 8.07 -5.38
N ASN A 62 -19.13 7.13 -4.54
CA ASN A 62 -20.06 6.34 -3.74
C ASN A 62 -20.37 6.95 -2.37
N PHE A 63 -19.50 7.82 -1.84
CA PHE A 63 -19.57 8.24 -0.44
C PHE A 63 -19.49 9.76 -0.22
N THR A 64 -19.70 10.58 -1.27
CA THR A 64 -19.80 12.04 -1.13
C THR A 64 -21.26 12.51 -1.19
N ILE A 65 -21.61 13.23 -2.23
CA ILE A 65 -22.96 13.76 -2.46
C ILE A 65 -23.67 12.98 -3.56
N PRO A 66 -24.99 12.81 -3.49
CA PRO A 66 -25.75 12.14 -4.53
C PRO A 66 -25.54 12.80 -5.91
N ASN A 67 -25.37 11.97 -6.94
CA ASN A 67 -25.21 12.40 -8.34
C ASN A 67 -24.02 13.36 -8.59
N ILE A 68 -22.92 13.18 -7.87
CA ILE A 68 -21.70 13.95 -8.11
C ILE A 68 -21.26 13.80 -9.58
N SER A 69 -20.86 14.90 -10.22
CA SER A 69 -20.38 14.86 -11.60
C SER A 69 -18.97 14.25 -11.70
N GLU A 70 -18.65 13.59 -12.83
CA GLU A 70 -17.28 13.08 -13.04
C GLU A 70 -16.24 14.20 -13.02
N GLY A 71 -16.60 15.39 -13.48
CA GLY A 71 -15.71 16.56 -13.40
C GLY A 71 -15.41 16.97 -11.96
N ASP A 72 -16.36 16.83 -11.05
CA ASP A 72 -16.13 17.12 -9.62
C ASP A 72 -15.38 15.98 -8.92
N VAL A 73 -15.63 14.72 -9.31
CA VAL A 73 -14.82 13.57 -8.86
C VAL A 73 -13.34 13.80 -9.20
N ASP A 74 -13.05 14.23 -10.41
CA ASP A 74 -11.68 14.50 -10.85
C ASP A 74 -11.05 15.69 -10.10
N LYS A 75 -11.80 16.78 -9.90
CA LYS A 75 -11.33 17.94 -9.13
C LYS A 75 -11.00 17.57 -7.68
N ILE A 76 -11.91 16.85 -7.00
CA ILE A 76 -11.71 16.40 -5.63
C ILE A 76 -10.48 15.50 -5.55
N HIS A 77 -10.38 14.53 -6.45
CA HIS A 77 -9.27 13.58 -6.46
C HIS A 77 -7.92 14.29 -6.67
N ASN A 78 -7.83 15.19 -7.64
CA ASN A 78 -6.61 15.92 -7.93
C ASN A 78 -6.20 16.83 -6.76
N LEU A 79 -7.15 17.60 -6.21
CA LEU A 79 -6.89 18.46 -5.06
C LEU A 79 -6.49 17.66 -3.82
N LYS A 80 -7.14 16.51 -3.58
CA LYS A 80 -6.75 15.58 -2.51
C LYS A 80 -5.32 15.07 -2.68
N GLU A 81 -4.90 14.73 -3.91
CA GLU A 81 -3.52 14.29 -4.18
C GLU A 81 -2.48 15.39 -3.89
N GLU A 82 -2.82 16.65 -4.17
CA GLU A 82 -1.96 17.80 -3.85
C GLU A 82 -1.85 17.98 -2.33
N ILE A 83 -2.97 17.98 -1.63
CA ILE A 83 -3.00 18.10 -0.17
C ILE A 83 -2.29 16.93 0.52
N TYR A 84 -2.47 15.72 0.00
CA TYR A 84 -1.77 14.53 0.52
C TYR A 84 -0.25 14.70 0.41
N ALA A 85 0.24 15.18 -0.73
CA ALA A 85 1.66 15.41 -0.92
C ALA A 85 2.23 16.47 0.06
N GLU A 86 1.44 17.51 0.38
CA GLU A 86 1.82 18.52 1.39
C GLU A 86 1.87 17.94 2.81
N LEU A 87 0.87 17.14 3.18
CA LEU A 87 0.73 16.62 4.53
C LEU A 87 1.74 15.51 4.85
N ILE A 88 2.01 14.62 3.90
CA ILE A 88 2.89 13.47 4.14
C ILE A 88 4.36 13.90 4.38
N GLU A 89 4.77 15.05 3.86
CA GLU A 89 6.10 15.59 4.09
C GLU A 89 6.27 16.18 5.51
N GLN A 90 5.19 16.35 6.25
CA GLN A 90 5.19 16.99 7.58
C GLN A 90 5.11 16.00 8.75
N GLU A 91 4.87 14.72 8.47
CA GLU A 91 4.62 13.70 9.50
C GLU A 91 5.53 12.48 9.29
N ASP A 92 6.03 11.89 10.38
CA ASP A 92 6.71 10.60 10.30
C ASP A 92 5.65 9.52 10.08
N VAL A 93 5.61 9.01 8.86
CA VAL A 93 4.68 7.97 8.43
C VAL A 93 5.35 6.60 8.32
N SER A 94 6.63 6.51 8.66
CA SER A 94 7.41 5.27 8.51
C SER A 94 6.87 4.15 9.41
N ARG A 95 6.88 2.93 8.88
CA ARG A 95 6.62 1.74 9.69
C ARG A 95 7.95 1.09 10.00
N ILE A 96 8.30 1.04 11.28
CA ILE A 96 9.63 0.58 11.72
C ILE A 96 9.95 -0.84 11.23
N GLU A 97 8.99 -1.75 11.26
CA GLU A 97 9.18 -3.12 10.81
C GLU A 97 9.48 -3.20 9.30
N PHE A 98 8.91 -2.29 8.49
CA PHE A 98 9.29 -2.15 7.08
C PHE A 98 10.76 -1.78 6.95
N VAL A 99 11.20 -0.75 7.67
CA VAL A 99 12.57 -0.24 7.61
C VAL A 99 13.56 -1.34 8.01
N GLU A 100 13.29 -2.07 9.09
CA GLU A 100 14.11 -3.19 9.55
C GLU A 100 14.19 -4.31 8.51
N VAL A 101 13.05 -4.77 7.98
CA VAL A 101 12.98 -5.81 6.95
C VAL A 101 13.69 -5.37 5.67
N PHE A 102 13.52 -4.12 5.26
CA PHE A 102 14.17 -3.56 4.08
C PHE A 102 15.69 -3.65 4.18
N HIS A 103 16.25 -3.08 5.24
CA HIS A 103 17.71 -3.07 5.43
C HIS A 103 18.29 -4.46 5.64
N HIS A 104 17.61 -5.33 6.40
CA HIS A 104 18.04 -6.71 6.58
C HIS A 104 18.03 -7.49 5.26
N SER A 105 17.00 -7.33 4.44
CA SER A 105 16.90 -7.96 3.13
C SER A 105 18.05 -7.53 2.22
N LYS A 106 18.33 -6.23 2.14
CA LYS A 106 19.43 -5.70 1.32
C LYS A 106 20.79 -6.19 1.80
N ALA A 107 21.02 -6.24 3.12
CA ALA A 107 22.26 -6.77 3.71
C ALA A 107 22.44 -8.28 3.48
N SER A 108 21.36 -9.01 3.21
CA SER A 108 21.32 -10.45 2.97
C SER A 108 21.23 -10.84 1.49
N ASP A 109 21.41 -9.91 0.57
CA ASP A 109 21.27 -10.10 -0.89
C ASP A 109 19.87 -10.62 -1.31
N ILE A 110 18.85 -10.26 -0.53
CA ILE A 110 17.45 -10.57 -0.83
C ILE A 110 16.83 -9.36 -1.55
N LYS A 111 16.21 -9.60 -2.70
CA LYS A 111 15.55 -8.56 -3.51
C LYS A 111 14.36 -7.96 -2.75
N VAL A 112 14.17 -6.66 -2.88
CA VAL A 112 13.05 -5.95 -2.25
C VAL A 112 12.19 -5.28 -3.32
N GLY A 113 10.88 -5.51 -3.27
CA GLY A 113 9.94 -4.89 -4.19
C GLY A 113 8.80 -4.16 -3.48
N LEU A 114 8.39 -3.00 -4.02
CA LEU A 114 7.14 -2.34 -3.67
C LEU A 114 6.10 -2.64 -4.76
N ILE A 115 5.15 -3.52 -4.43
CA ILE A 115 4.17 -4.03 -5.39
C ILE A 115 2.81 -3.37 -5.15
N THR A 116 2.61 -2.25 -5.78
CA THR A 116 1.42 -1.40 -5.59
C THR A 116 0.74 -1.07 -6.92
N THR A 117 -0.52 -0.68 -6.85
CA THR A 117 -1.32 -0.17 -7.98
C THR A 117 -1.65 1.32 -7.83
N THR A 118 -0.90 2.03 -6.99
CA THR A 118 -1.03 3.48 -6.82
C THR A 118 -0.42 4.27 -7.98
N SER A 119 -0.61 5.58 -7.97
CA SER A 119 -0.01 6.49 -8.96
C SER A 119 1.49 6.72 -8.72
N GLU A 120 2.22 7.05 -9.78
CA GLU A 120 3.63 7.49 -9.66
C GLU A 120 3.77 8.73 -8.77
N LYS A 121 2.78 9.63 -8.79
CA LYS A 121 2.77 10.82 -7.92
C LYS A 121 2.79 10.42 -6.45
N ASN A 122 1.98 9.43 -6.05
CA ASN A 122 1.97 8.93 -4.68
C ASN A 122 3.29 8.24 -4.29
N ILE A 123 3.90 7.49 -5.21
CA ILE A 123 5.22 6.89 -4.97
C ILE A 123 6.29 7.97 -4.75
N ASN A 124 6.28 9.03 -5.55
CA ASN A 124 7.23 10.15 -5.40
C ASN A 124 7.04 10.87 -4.05
N SER A 125 5.80 11.12 -3.62
CA SER A 125 5.53 11.73 -2.31
C SER A 125 5.99 10.82 -1.16
N LEU A 126 5.75 9.51 -1.27
CA LEU A 126 6.19 8.53 -0.29
C LEU A 126 7.73 8.44 -0.24
N SER A 127 8.40 8.44 -1.39
CA SER A 127 9.86 8.41 -1.48
C SER A 127 10.50 9.60 -0.76
N LYS A 128 9.92 10.79 -0.89
CA LYS A 128 10.38 11.97 -0.15
C LYS A 128 10.14 11.84 1.36
N ALA A 129 8.94 11.39 1.74
CA ALA A 129 8.57 11.25 3.15
C ALA A 129 9.43 10.21 3.91
N LEU A 130 10.04 9.28 3.20
CA LEU A 130 10.87 8.21 3.76
C LEU A 130 12.36 8.33 3.40
N GLU A 131 12.81 9.43 2.83
CA GLU A 131 14.18 9.57 2.29
C GLU A 131 15.29 9.45 3.34
N ASP A 132 14.98 9.79 4.59
CA ASP A 132 15.89 9.65 5.74
C ASP A 132 15.90 8.20 6.30
N LYS A 133 15.00 7.32 5.90
CA LYS A 133 14.86 5.93 6.35
C LYS A 133 15.33 4.93 5.29
N VAL A 134 14.87 5.09 4.05
CA VAL A 134 15.18 4.20 2.93
C VAL A 134 15.35 4.98 1.63
N ASN A 135 16.36 4.59 0.85
CA ASN A 135 16.52 5.09 -0.51
C ASN A 135 15.65 4.27 -1.47
N PHE A 136 14.67 4.89 -2.11
CA PHE A 136 13.76 4.21 -3.04
C PHE A 136 14.47 3.68 -4.30
N ASN A 137 15.67 4.17 -4.63
CA ASN A 137 16.48 3.60 -5.71
C ASN A 137 17.05 2.21 -5.37
N ASP A 138 17.03 1.82 -4.10
CA ASP A 138 17.52 0.50 -3.65
C ASP A 138 16.44 -0.59 -3.77
N PHE A 139 15.19 -0.26 -4.13
CA PHE A 139 14.21 -1.27 -4.51
C PHE A 139 14.61 -1.93 -5.84
N ASP A 140 14.54 -3.25 -5.88
CA ASP A 140 14.78 -4.03 -7.11
C ASP A 140 13.62 -3.91 -8.10
N ILE A 141 12.44 -3.57 -7.60
CA ILE A 141 11.25 -3.26 -8.40
C ILE A 141 10.27 -2.38 -7.61
N ILE A 142 9.72 -1.38 -8.27
CA ILE A 142 8.55 -0.62 -7.84
C ILE A 142 7.52 -0.70 -8.95
N THR A 143 6.28 -1.10 -8.61
CA THR A 143 5.17 -1.13 -9.57
C THR A 143 4.19 -0.01 -9.28
N THR A 144 3.38 0.32 -10.29
CA THR A 144 2.32 1.34 -10.23
C THR A 144 1.06 0.81 -10.93
N SER A 145 0.02 1.61 -10.99
CA SER A 145 -1.20 1.32 -11.76
C SER A 145 -0.95 1.05 -13.26
N LYS A 146 0.21 1.46 -13.79
CA LYS A 146 0.59 1.23 -15.20
C LYS A 146 1.12 -0.18 -15.47
N ASP A 147 1.48 -0.93 -14.42
CA ASP A 147 2.14 -2.24 -14.53
C ASP A 147 1.15 -3.41 -14.55
N CYS A 148 -0.16 -3.15 -14.52
CA CYS A 148 -1.20 -4.18 -14.67
C CYS A 148 -2.44 -3.61 -15.36
N THR A 149 -3.17 -4.48 -16.04
CA THR A 149 -4.49 -4.17 -16.62
C THR A 149 -5.58 -4.35 -15.57
N ASN A 150 -5.45 -5.39 -14.77
CA ASN A 150 -6.40 -5.74 -13.72
C ASN A 150 -5.76 -5.47 -12.35
N PRO A 151 -6.28 -4.48 -11.60
CA PRO A 151 -5.75 -4.18 -10.27
C PRO A 151 -6.07 -5.28 -9.27
N LYS A 152 -5.44 -5.22 -8.08
CA LYS A 152 -5.78 -6.10 -6.96
C LYS A 152 -7.29 -6.06 -6.68
N PRO A 153 -7.93 -7.20 -6.40
CA PRO A 153 -7.36 -8.47 -5.96
C PRO A 153 -6.86 -9.41 -7.07
N ASN A 154 -6.79 -8.97 -8.33
CA ASN A 154 -6.20 -9.77 -9.39
C ASN A 154 -4.70 -9.98 -9.12
N PRO A 155 -4.15 -11.21 -9.33
CA PRO A 155 -2.73 -11.50 -9.08
C PRO A 155 -1.76 -10.92 -10.12
N GLU A 156 -2.24 -10.31 -11.19
CA GLU A 156 -1.46 -9.88 -12.35
C GLU A 156 -0.23 -9.06 -11.98
N ILE A 157 -0.38 -8.09 -11.05
CA ILE A 157 0.72 -7.21 -10.64
C ILE A 157 1.87 -8.01 -9.99
N TYR A 158 1.55 -9.02 -9.17
CA TYR A 158 2.54 -9.89 -8.54
C TYR A 158 3.21 -10.82 -9.55
N GLN A 159 2.44 -11.39 -10.48
CA GLN A 159 2.98 -12.24 -11.54
C GLN A 159 3.92 -11.45 -12.45
N ASN A 160 3.58 -10.20 -12.76
CA ASN A 160 4.43 -9.30 -13.54
C ASN A 160 5.72 -8.97 -12.77
N ALA A 161 5.62 -8.67 -11.47
CA ALA A 161 6.78 -8.39 -10.63
C ALA A 161 7.74 -9.58 -10.55
N LEU A 162 7.24 -10.79 -10.25
CA LEU A 162 8.05 -12.02 -10.21
C LEU A 162 8.80 -12.25 -11.52
N ARG A 163 8.12 -12.10 -12.65
CA ARG A 163 8.75 -12.25 -13.97
C ARG A 163 9.85 -11.22 -14.23
N LYS A 164 9.59 -9.95 -13.87
CA LYS A 164 10.55 -8.85 -14.08
C LYS A 164 11.85 -9.06 -13.29
N ILE A 165 11.77 -9.57 -12.06
CA ILE A 165 12.96 -9.78 -11.23
C ILE A 165 13.53 -11.20 -11.29
N GLY A 166 12.89 -12.11 -12.01
CA GLY A 166 13.38 -13.48 -12.20
C GLY A 166 13.33 -14.34 -10.95
N VAL A 167 12.26 -14.23 -10.14
CA VAL A 167 12.06 -14.98 -8.90
C VAL A 167 10.81 -15.84 -9.00
N SER A 168 10.88 -17.08 -8.51
CA SER A 168 9.74 -17.99 -8.46
C SER A 168 8.83 -17.65 -7.26
N PRO A 169 7.51 -17.91 -7.35
CA PRO A 169 6.58 -17.59 -6.26
C PRO A 169 6.95 -18.18 -4.88
N ASN A 170 7.48 -19.39 -4.87
CA ASN A 170 7.92 -20.08 -3.64
C ASN A 170 9.25 -19.55 -3.06
N GLU A 171 9.96 -18.70 -3.78
CA GLU A 171 11.17 -18.01 -3.36
C GLU A 171 10.90 -16.58 -2.88
N ALA A 172 9.63 -16.17 -2.86
CA ALA A 172 9.20 -14.85 -2.44
C ALA A 172 8.24 -14.89 -1.25
N ILE A 173 8.24 -13.82 -0.48
CA ILE A 173 7.24 -13.52 0.55
C ILE A 173 6.60 -12.18 0.22
N ALA A 174 5.28 -12.07 0.40
CA ALA A 174 4.56 -10.81 0.26
C ALA A 174 4.00 -10.36 1.61
N ILE A 175 4.06 -9.06 1.86
CA ILE A 175 3.50 -8.41 3.04
C ILE A 175 2.41 -7.48 2.54
N GLU A 176 1.18 -7.62 3.08
CA GLU A 176 0.02 -6.85 2.66
C GLU A 176 -0.73 -6.26 3.85
N ASP A 177 -1.35 -5.11 3.65
CA ASP A 177 -2.06 -4.35 4.68
C ASP A 177 -3.54 -4.70 4.80
N THR A 178 -4.14 -5.26 3.75
CA THR A 178 -5.56 -5.61 3.68
C THR A 178 -5.79 -7.04 3.21
N GLN A 179 -6.93 -7.64 3.58
CA GLN A 179 -7.30 -8.98 3.11
C GLN A 179 -7.48 -9.05 1.59
N VAL A 180 -8.00 -7.99 0.99
CA VAL A 180 -8.19 -7.91 -0.48
C VAL A 180 -6.85 -8.01 -1.18
N ASN A 181 -5.88 -7.22 -0.74
CA ASN A 181 -4.54 -7.22 -1.29
C ASN A 181 -3.80 -8.54 -1.00
N LEU A 182 -3.96 -9.09 0.22
CA LEU A 182 -3.43 -10.40 0.59
C LEU A 182 -3.94 -11.50 -0.36
N GLY A 183 -5.21 -11.45 -0.74
CA GLY A 183 -5.80 -12.36 -1.73
C GLY A 183 -5.10 -12.32 -3.08
N ALA A 184 -4.65 -11.15 -3.53
CA ALA A 184 -3.91 -11.00 -4.78
C ALA A 184 -2.55 -11.72 -4.75
N SER A 185 -1.79 -11.55 -3.67
CA SER A 185 -0.47 -12.21 -3.52
C SER A 185 -0.60 -13.74 -3.35
N LEU A 186 -1.58 -14.19 -2.56
CA LEU A 186 -1.88 -15.63 -2.41
C LEU A 186 -2.32 -16.25 -3.75
N SER A 187 -3.12 -15.55 -4.55
CA SER A 187 -3.55 -16.01 -5.88
C SER A 187 -2.40 -16.05 -6.89
N ALA A 188 -1.30 -15.35 -6.62
CA ALA A 188 -0.03 -15.46 -7.36
C ALA A 188 0.86 -16.60 -6.84
N ASN A 189 0.36 -17.44 -5.91
CA ASN A 189 1.08 -18.51 -5.22
C ASN A 189 2.28 -18.04 -4.38
N ILE A 190 2.27 -16.81 -3.90
CA ILE A 190 3.29 -16.26 -3.01
C ILE A 190 2.87 -16.50 -1.56
N ASN A 191 3.80 -16.94 -0.70
CA ASN A 191 3.58 -16.94 0.74
C ASN A 191 3.38 -15.51 1.22
N SER A 192 2.30 -15.27 1.99
CA SER A 192 1.89 -13.89 2.28
C SER A 192 1.58 -13.68 3.75
N ILE A 193 1.92 -12.51 4.26
CA ILE A 193 1.72 -12.07 5.64
C ILE A 193 0.76 -10.88 5.61
N LEU A 194 -0.27 -10.91 6.47
CA LEU A 194 -1.09 -9.74 6.74
C LEU A 194 -0.40 -8.87 7.82
N TYR A 195 -0.08 -7.64 7.45
CA TYR A 195 0.48 -6.60 8.30
C TYR A 195 -0.42 -5.36 8.23
N PRO A 196 -1.53 -5.35 8.99
CA PRO A 196 -2.57 -4.35 8.82
C PRO A 196 -2.10 -2.96 9.25
N GLY A 197 -2.58 -1.94 8.55
CA GLY A 197 -2.49 -0.56 8.97
C GLY A 197 -3.51 -0.23 10.06
N GLU A 198 -3.43 0.97 10.60
CA GLU A 198 -4.29 1.46 11.69
C GLU A 198 -5.79 1.38 11.34
N TYR A 199 -6.14 1.63 10.07
CA TYR A 199 -7.53 1.66 9.60
C TYR A 199 -7.93 0.38 8.83
N SER A 200 -7.06 -0.62 8.83
CA SER A 200 -7.34 -1.87 8.12
C SER A 200 -8.34 -2.75 8.88
N ASN A 201 -9.35 -3.22 8.16
CA ASN A 201 -10.25 -4.26 8.66
C ASN A 201 -9.78 -5.63 8.20
N TYR A 202 -9.79 -6.62 9.10
CA TYR A 202 -9.49 -8.02 8.77
C TYR A 202 -10.42 -8.97 9.53
N SER A 203 -10.71 -10.13 8.94
CA SER A 203 -11.54 -11.13 9.61
C SER A 203 -10.73 -11.87 10.69
N ARG A 204 -11.45 -12.49 11.64
CA ARG A 204 -10.84 -13.31 12.69
C ARG A 204 -10.11 -14.55 12.16
N GLU A 205 -10.38 -14.95 10.93
CA GLU A 205 -9.75 -16.11 10.30
C GLU A 205 -8.32 -15.83 9.84
N VAL A 206 -8.00 -14.57 9.56
CA VAL A 206 -6.66 -14.14 9.16
C VAL A 206 -5.92 -13.60 10.38
N LYS A 207 -4.81 -14.25 10.73
CA LYS A 207 -3.97 -13.78 11.83
C LYS A 207 -2.98 -12.74 11.32
N PRO A 208 -3.09 -11.48 11.78
CA PRO A 208 -2.10 -10.47 11.46
C PRO A 208 -0.76 -10.77 12.13
N SER A 209 0.32 -10.27 11.56
CA SER A 209 1.63 -10.28 12.17
C SER A 209 2.11 -8.84 12.36
N PHE A 210 2.62 -8.55 13.56
CA PHE A 210 3.19 -7.24 13.93
C PHE A 210 4.69 -7.34 14.22
N ASN A 211 5.28 -8.53 14.10
CA ASN A 211 6.71 -8.76 14.13
C ASN A 211 7.13 -9.41 12.81
N LEU A 212 7.49 -8.57 11.84
CA LEU A 212 7.86 -9.04 10.51
C LEU A 212 9.24 -9.71 10.50
N MET A 213 10.20 -9.22 11.29
CA MET A 213 11.55 -9.77 11.37
C MET A 213 11.51 -11.23 11.81
N GLU A 214 10.84 -11.51 12.94
CA GLU A 214 10.64 -12.89 13.41
C GLU A 214 9.91 -13.75 12.38
N LYS A 215 8.87 -13.20 11.76
CA LYS A 215 7.99 -13.94 10.84
C LYS A 215 8.69 -14.30 9.53
N ILE A 216 9.56 -13.43 9.04
CA ILE A 216 10.26 -13.60 7.75
C ILE A 216 11.60 -14.29 7.94
N PHE A 217 12.38 -13.87 8.93
CA PHE A 217 13.79 -14.30 9.09
C PHE A 217 14.04 -15.18 10.30
N GLN A 218 13.05 -15.35 11.19
CA GLN A 218 13.15 -16.12 12.44
C GLN A 218 14.21 -15.57 13.43
N ILE A 219 14.37 -14.24 13.48
CA ILE A 219 15.30 -13.50 14.34
C ILE A 219 14.57 -12.45 15.18
#